data_0a98d4178f34cbe4c19fdf4dc0902626
#
_entry.id   0a98d4178f34cbe4c19fdf4dc0902626
#
_cell.length_a   1.000
_cell.length_b   1.000
_cell.length_c   1.000
_cell.angle_alpha   90.00
_cell.angle_beta   90.00
_cell.angle_gamma   90.00
#
_symmetry.space_group_name_H-M   'P 1'
#
loop_
_entity.id
_entity.type
_entity.pdbx_description
1 polymer ?
#
loop_
_entity_poly.entity_id
_entity_poly.type
_entity_poly.pdbx_seq_one_letter_code
_entity_poly.pdbx_strand_id
1 'polypeptide(L)'
;MICITIAQESRHLLLADMLNAAAMGADLVEVRLDCLDKAPSFTEMLAAKRVPILFSCRRPQDGGNWHGTEEERLMLLRQAIMGKADYVEIEYDVADQIRPFPGCQRVISYTNMEKMPSAIGDIYDDMLTQKPDIIKLTVRARTAEEAWPLVQILGKPKVPTVVVGLGRQGALLAVLGKKIGAPWTSAALERGMEAFPGQPTMHDLLDVYRYREIGKPTRFTGVTGLGEREFLTAGLMNAAFAHLNLSHRVLPIPVGNLKLFRKMIDIVKLQGVTMEESYYENIHEAAMLDESARAPVQAADLMLPGGEQGWIGSNTLGQWAVAALEETLRLRDPDKEQPLHGRMAMLAGVGPMTRMIAGALKAKGVGLVFASKDRPASLRLSQIFGGRQVAWEGIYATIHDVLIVNRDAGQSEENEEELPLHPGYLKATMTVVDLTSLPRRSRFLIEAKFRGCSIVSPKDLLIHQVREHVQRIGGQEVSLDVLREKLASWLDEDA
;
A
#
# COMPACT_ATOMS: atom_id res chain seq x y z
N MET A 1 18.47 -4.95 8.36
CA MET A 1 18.20 -4.25 9.64
C MET A 1 17.14 -3.19 9.44
N ILE A 2 16.50 -2.73 10.52
CA ILE A 2 15.60 -1.56 10.54
C ILE A 2 16.35 -0.43 11.23
N CYS A 3 16.51 0.70 10.54
CA CYS A 3 17.15 1.93 11.03
C CYS A 3 16.06 2.94 11.36
N ILE A 4 15.91 3.32 12.63
CA ILE A 4 14.98 4.37 13.03
C ILE A 4 15.64 5.73 12.91
N THR A 5 15.04 6.63 12.12
CA THR A 5 15.50 8.00 11.98
C THR A 5 14.88 8.87 13.06
N ILE A 6 15.72 9.53 13.87
CA ILE A 6 15.32 10.44 14.94
C ILE A 6 15.69 11.88 14.55
N ALA A 7 14.67 12.71 14.36
CA ALA A 7 14.78 14.10 13.90
C ALA A 7 14.15 15.04 14.96
N GLN A 8 14.65 14.99 16.20
CA GLN A 8 14.16 15.79 17.33
C GLN A 8 14.95 17.09 17.49
N GLU A 9 14.27 18.16 17.87
CA GLU A 9 14.87 19.46 18.17
C GLU A 9 15.52 19.45 19.56
N SER A 10 14.90 18.78 20.51
CA SER A 10 15.37 18.70 21.91
C SER A 10 16.29 17.51 22.14
N ARG A 11 17.46 17.75 22.73
CA ARG A 11 18.39 16.68 23.15
C ARG A 11 17.76 15.68 24.12
N HIS A 12 16.86 16.14 25.00
CA HIS A 12 16.17 15.26 25.95
C HIS A 12 15.21 14.30 25.23
N LEU A 13 14.39 14.82 24.31
CA LEU A 13 13.47 13.99 23.52
C LEU A 13 14.25 13.04 22.61
N LEU A 14 15.34 13.50 22.00
CA LEU A 14 16.22 12.65 21.19
C LEU A 14 16.73 11.43 21.99
N LEU A 15 17.22 11.64 23.23
CA LEU A 15 17.67 10.53 24.07
C LEU A 15 16.54 9.57 24.46
N ALA A 16 15.35 10.10 24.75
CA ALA A 16 14.17 9.29 25.02
C ALA A 16 13.79 8.43 23.80
N ASP A 17 13.78 9.04 22.60
CA ASP A 17 13.43 8.33 21.36
C ASP A 17 14.48 7.29 20.97
N MET A 18 15.78 7.53 21.24
CA MET A 18 16.82 6.52 21.07
C MET A 18 16.56 5.27 21.93
N LEU A 19 16.13 5.46 23.18
CA LEU A 19 15.79 4.35 24.08
C LEU A 19 14.50 3.66 23.64
N ASN A 20 13.48 4.41 23.24
CA ASN A 20 12.21 3.88 22.74
C ASN A 20 12.43 3.06 21.45
N ALA A 21 13.21 3.59 20.50
CA ALA A 21 13.54 2.88 19.26
C ALA A 21 14.20 1.53 19.56
N ALA A 22 15.15 1.49 20.47
CA ALA A 22 15.80 0.24 20.88
C ALA A 22 14.82 -0.72 21.56
N ALA A 23 13.94 -0.22 22.44
CA ALA A 23 12.92 -1.02 23.12
C ALA A 23 11.90 -1.62 22.15
N MET A 24 11.54 -0.87 21.08
CA MET A 24 10.67 -1.35 20.00
C MET A 24 11.37 -2.32 19.04
N GLY A 25 12.68 -2.52 19.21
CA GLY A 25 13.45 -3.49 18.43
C GLY A 25 14.12 -2.91 17.18
N ALA A 26 14.45 -1.62 17.14
CA ALA A 26 15.33 -1.07 16.12
C ALA A 26 16.68 -1.79 16.11
N ASP A 27 17.25 -2.01 14.93
CA ASP A 27 18.59 -2.61 14.79
C ASP A 27 19.69 -1.55 14.67
N LEU A 28 19.32 -0.31 14.32
CA LEU A 28 20.18 0.85 14.12
C LEU A 28 19.33 2.11 14.37
N VAL A 29 19.95 3.17 14.89
CA VAL A 29 19.34 4.49 15.04
C VAL A 29 20.15 5.51 14.23
N GLU A 30 19.47 6.26 13.34
CA GLU A 30 20.01 7.45 12.68
C GLU A 30 19.63 8.68 13.51
N VAL A 31 20.65 9.41 13.99
CA VAL A 31 20.49 10.67 14.73
C VAL A 31 20.73 11.85 13.79
N ARG A 32 19.68 12.67 13.57
CA ARG A 32 19.72 13.88 12.73
C ARG A 32 20.24 15.07 13.53
N LEU A 33 21.54 15.34 13.43
CA LEU A 33 22.20 16.45 14.15
C LEU A 33 21.72 17.83 13.70
N ASP A 34 21.33 17.94 12.43
CA ASP A 34 20.80 19.15 11.81
C ASP A 34 19.43 19.60 12.35
N CYS A 35 18.73 18.72 13.05
CA CYS A 35 17.42 19.03 13.63
C CYS A 35 17.52 19.59 15.05
N LEU A 36 18.68 19.48 15.71
CA LEU A 36 18.86 19.91 17.09
C LEU A 36 18.95 21.43 17.25
N ASP A 37 18.19 22.00 18.17
CA ASP A 37 18.24 23.43 18.53
C ASP A 37 19.54 23.83 19.24
N LYS A 38 20.20 22.88 19.89
CA LYS A 38 21.43 23.11 20.68
C LYS A 38 22.51 22.15 20.25
N ALA A 39 23.77 22.56 20.46
CA ALA A 39 24.94 21.73 20.15
C ALA A 39 24.78 20.31 20.72
N PRO A 40 25.08 19.24 19.94
CA PRO A 40 24.94 17.86 20.37
C PRO A 40 25.89 17.51 21.52
N SER A 41 25.44 16.64 22.44
CA SER A 41 26.28 16.01 23.44
C SER A 41 26.59 14.56 23.04
N PHE A 42 27.66 14.36 22.28
CA PHE A 42 28.05 13.02 21.83
C PHE A 42 28.30 12.07 22.99
N THR A 43 28.85 12.57 24.11
CA THR A 43 29.05 11.76 25.32
C THR A 43 27.75 11.19 25.87
N GLU A 44 26.70 12.01 25.99
CA GLU A 44 25.39 11.55 26.46
C GLU A 44 24.73 10.58 25.50
N MET A 45 24.74 10.89 24.19
CA MET A 45 24.15 10.04 23.16
C MET A 45 24.84 8.67 23.11
N LEU A 46 26.16 8.63 23.16
CA LEU A 46 26.91 7.37 23.11
C LEU A 46 26.78 6.57 24.43
N ALA A 47 26.62 7.24 25.59
CA ALA A 47 26.31 6.58 26.84
C ALA A 47 24.89 5.97 26.87
N ALA A 48 23.93 6.61 26.21
CA ALA A 48 22.55 6.12 26.06
C ALA A 48 22.41 5.02 24.99
N LYS A 49 23.42 4.75 24.20
CA LYS A 49 23.43 3.79 23.11
C LYS A 49 23.01 2.39 23.56
N ARG A 50 22.02 1.81 22.90
CA ARG A 50 21.55 0.41 23.06
C ARG A 50 21.71 -0.41 21.78
N VAL A 51 21.72 0.27 20.63
CA VAL A 51 21.95 -0.26 19.30
C VAL A 51 22.98 0.61 18.59
N PRO A 52 23.61 0.19 17.50
CA PRO A 52 24.52 1.03 16.72
C PRO A 52 23.89 2.37 16.34
N ILE A 53 24.71 3.43 16.24
CA ILE A 53 24.27 4.79 15.92
C ILE A 53 24.91 5.23 14.60
N LEU A 54 24.08 5.77 13.71
CA LEU A 54 24.45 6.53 12.53
C LEU A 54 24.22 8.02 12.82
N PHE A 55 25.25 8.84 12.77
CA PHE A 55 25.09 10.30 12.82
C PHE A 55 25.03 10.88 11.41
N SER A 56 24.01 11.70 11.16
CA SER A 56 23.85 12.49 9.95
C SER A 56 23.61 13.96 10.29
N CYS A 57 24.08 14.85 9.43
CA CYS A 57 23.87 16.30 9.55
C CYS A 57 23.64 16.86 8.16
N ARG A 58 22.36 16.96 7.73
CA ARG A 58 22.02 17.23 6.35
C ARG A 58 21.81 18.70 6.08
N ARG A 59 22.28 19.12 4.91
CA ARG A 59 22.05 20.47 4.37
C ARG A 59 20.60 20.61 3.87
N PRO A 60 20.04 21.83 3.76
CA PRO A 60 18.69 22.05 3.21
C PRO A 60 18.49 21.42 1.82
N GLN A 61 19.49 21.48 0.94
CA GLN A 61 19.44 20.87 -0.40
C GLN A 61 19.36 19.34 -0.37
N ASP A 62 19.78 18.70 0.72
CA ASP A 62 19.73 17.27 0.95
C ASP A 62 18.56 16.85 1.87
N GLY A 63 17.57 17.74 2.03
CA GLY A 63 16.39 17.51 2.86
C GLY A 63 16.67 17.62 4.35
N GLY A 64 17.62 18.47 4.75
CA GLY A 64 17.99 18.75 6.13
C GLY A 64 17.68 20.17 6.59
N ASN A 65 18.02 20.44 7.84
CA ASN A 65 17.78 21.71 8.54
C ASN A 65 19.07 22.41 9.01
N TRP A 66 20.23 22.03 8.48
CA TRP A 66 21.49 22.66 8.87
C TRP A 66 21.57 24.11 8.37
N HIS A 67 21.76 25.07 9.29
CA HIS A 67 21.86 26.51 8.97
C HIS A 67 23.24 27.11 9.23
N GLY A 68 24.20 26.33 9.78
CA GLY A 68 25.57 26.76 9.99
C GLY A 68 26.43 26.66 8.73
N THR A 69 27.72 26.95 8.87
CA THR A 69 28.69 26.80 7.79
C THR A 69 28.96 25.33 7.49
N GLU A 70 29.50 25.04 6.30
CA GLU A 70 29.90 23.67 5.92
C GLU A 70 31.04 23.17 6.80
N GLU A 71 31.98 24.04 7.19
CA GLU A 71 33.08 23.68 8.07
C GLU A 71 32.59 23.26 9.45
N GLU A 72 31.64 24.01 10.05
CA GLU A 72 31.02 23.64 11.34
C GLU A 72 30.30 22.30 11.24
N ARG A 73 29.56 22.06 10.16
CA ARG A 73 28.86 20.82 9.90
C ARG A 73 29.80 19.61 9.85
N LEU A 74 30.85 19.72 9.05
CA LEU A 74 31.87 18.69 8.95
C LEU A 74 32.65 18.50 10.25
N MET A 75 32.82 19.55 11.05
CA MET A 75 33.42 19.44 12.38
C MET A 75 32.56 18.61 13.33
N LEU A 76 31.23 18.78 13.31
CA LEU A 76 30.31 17.92 14.08
C LEU A 76 30.43 16.45 13.69
N LEU A 77 30.48 16.14 12.41
CA LEU A 77 30.67 14.76 11.93
C LEU A 77 32.04 14.17 12.36
N ARG A 78 33.11 14.98 12.33
CA ARG A 78 34.43 14.58 12.88
C ARG A 78 34.39 14.34 14.39
N GLN A 79 33.65 15.16 15.14
CA GLN A 79 33.44 14.95 16.59
C GLN A 79 32.67 13.65 16.87
N ALA A 80 31.66 13.31 16.07
CA ALA A 80 30.95 12.03 16.17
C ALA A 80 31.91 10.85 15.97
N ILE A 81 32.79 10.92 14.95
CA ILE A 81 33.80 9.89 14.66
C ILE A 81 34.76 9.74 15.84
N MET A 82 35.31 10.87 16.35
CA MET A 82 36.20 10.86 17.52
C MET A 82 35.52 10.33 18.78
N GLY A 83 34.20 10.53 18.92
CA GLY A 83 33.38 9.98 19.98
C GLY A 83 33.10 8.47 19.83
N LYS A 84 33.59 7.81 18.77
CA LYS A 84 33.41 6.39 18.47
C LYS A 84 31.96 6.06 18.00
N ALA A 85 31.40 6.89 17.11
CA ALA A 85 30.22 6.55 16.34
C ALA A 85 30.44 5.27 15.54
N ASP A 86 29.37 4.45 15.38
CA ASP A 86 29.46 3.24 14.56
C ASP A 86 29.43 3.59 13.06
N TYR A 87 28.59 4.59 12.70
CA TYR A 87 28.44 5.08 11.34
C TYR A 87 28.37 6.60 11.31
N VAL A 88 28.84 7.18 10.21
CA VAL A 88 28.69 8.60 9.87
C VAL A 88 28.23 8.72 8.42
N GLU A 89 27.17 9.51 8.19
CA GLU A 89 26.68 9.82 6.84
C GLU A 89 27.33 11.11 6.35
N ILE A 90 27.86 11.06 5.12
CA ILE A 90 28.57 12.17 4.48
C ILE A 90 28.07 12.24 3.04
N GLU A 91 27.69 13.40 2.57
CA GLU A 91 27.30 13.61 1.18
C GLU A 91 28.52 13.40 0.25
N TYR A 92 28.27 12.82 -0.93
CA TYR A 92 29.33 12.36 -1.81
C TYR A 92 30.22 13.49 -2.36
N ASP A 93 29.65 14.70 -2.51
CA ASP A 93 30.35 15.90 -3.02
C ASP A 93 31.37 16.49 -2.03
N VAL A 94 31.31 16.11 -0.76
CA VAL A 94 32.24 16.54 0.31
C VAL A 94 32.90 15.36 1.02
N ALA A 95 32.77 14.17 0.51
CA ALA A 95 33.21 12.95 1.17
C ALA A 95 34.77 12.86 1.29
N ASP A 96 35.52 13.52 0.42
CA ASP A 96 36.96 13.62 0.47
C ASP A 96 37.48 14.43 1.66
N GLN A 97 36.66 15.31 2.25
CA GLN A 97 36.96 16.14 3.40
C GLN A 97 36.95 15.37 4.73
N ILE A 98 36.34 14.20 4.77
CA ILE A 98 36.34 13.31 5.95
C ILE A 98 36.98 11.97 5.58
N ARG A 99 38.21 11.78 5.99
CA ARG A 99 38.98 10.56 5.70
C ARG A 99 38.40 9.34 6.44
N PRO A 100 38.57 8.13 5.90
CA PRO A 100 38.24 6.90 6.63
C PRO A 100 38.93 6.85 7.98
N PHE A 101 38.20 6.42 9.00
CA PHE A 101 38.70 6.30 10.36
C PHE A 101 38.38 4.89 10.92
N PRO A 102 39.40 4.20 11.47
CA PRO A 102 39.18 2.86 12.04
C PRO A 102 38.09 2.84 13.12
N GLY A 103 37.16 1.93 12.97
CA GLY A 103 36.02 1.74 13.94
C GLY A 103 34.82 2.58 13.69
N CYS A 104 34.79 3.44 12.65
CA CYS A 104 33.60 4.15 12.20
C CYS A 104 33.37 3.93 10.71
N GLN A 105 32.22 3.41 10.30
CA GLN A 105 31.91 3.17 8.89
C GLN A 105 31.36 4.44 8.23
N ARG A 106 31.85 4.74 7.04
CA ARG A 106 31.43 5.87 6.23
C ARG A 106 30.25 5.47 5.34
N VAL A 107 29.13 6.11 5.54
CA VAL A 107 27.96 6.02 4.67
C VAL A 107 28.01 7.22 3.71
N ILE A 108 28.43 6.98 2.47
CA ILE A 108 28.42 8.04 1.47
C ILE A 108 27.05 8.13 0.85
N SER A 109 26.45 9.33 0.90
CA SER A 109 25.07 9.54 0.52
C SER A 109 24.90 10.49 -0.67
N TYR A 110 23.87 10.23 -1.46
CA TYR A 110 23.32 11.14 -2.46
C TYR A 110 21.84 11.31 -2.22
N THR A 111 21.36 12.55 -2.23
CA THR A 111 19.94 12.88 -2.03
C THR A 111 19.41 13.74 -3.17
N ASN A 112 18.23 13.40 -3.71
CA ASN A 112 17.46 14.25 -4.60
C ASN A 112 15.99 14.25 -4.16
N MET A 113 15.56 15.38 -3.59
CA MET A 113 14.22 15.56 -3.03
C MET A 113 13.13 15.73 -4.10
N GLU A 114 13.51 16.03 -5.34
CA GLU A 114 12.56 16.43 -6.39
C GLU A 114 12.19 15.28 -7.33
N LYS A 115 13.19 14.52 -7.78
CA LYS A 115 13.01 13.51 -8.83
C LYS A 115 14.07 12.41 -8.81
N MET A 116 13.81 11.35 -9.55
CA MET A 116 14.80 10.35 -9.93
C MET A 116 15.74 10.93 -11.00
N PRO A 117 17.06 11.00 -10.77
CA PRO A 117 18.02 11.38 -11.80
C PRO A 117 18.09 10.33 -12.92
N SER A 118 18.10 10.77 -14.17
CA SER A 118 18.28 9.85 -15.31
C SER A 118 19.64 9.13 -15.30
N ALA A 119 20.67 9.77 -14.76
CA ALA A 119 22.03 9.26 -14.65
C ALA A 119 22.35 8.67 -13.26
N ILE A 120 21.37 8.10 -12.55
CA ILE A 120 21.58 7.58 -11.18
C ILE A 120 22.67 6.50 -11.13
N GLY A 121 22.85 5.74 -12.21
CA GLY A 121 23.93 4.75 -12.34
C GLY A 121 25.31 5.39 -12.35
N ASP A 122 25.50 6.49 -13.10
CA ASP A 122 26.76 7.23 -13.16
C ASP A 122 27.06 7.88 -11.81
N ILE A 123 26.05 8.47 -11.16
CA ILE A 123 26.18 9.00 -9.79
C ILE A 123 26.64 7.90 -8.82
N TYR A 124 26.05 6.70 -8.91
CA TYR A 124 26.45 5.57 -8.08
C TYR A 124 27.92 5.18 -8.32
N ASP A 125 28.38 5.18 -9.58
CA ASP A 125 29.75 4.86 -9.95
C ASP A 125 30.72 5.95 -9.48
N ASP A 126 30.37 7.22 -9.55
CA ASP A 126 31.14 8.32 -8.98
C ASP A 126 31.28 8.22 -7.46
N MET A 127 30.20 7.87 -6.76
CA MET A 127 30.23 7.66 -5.30
C MET A 127 31.20 6.55 -4.88
N LEU A 128 31.41 5.51 -5.69
CA LEU A 128 32.37 4.45 -5.42
C LEU A 128 33.80 4.95 -5.38
N THR A 129 34.15 6.03 -6.11
CA THR A 129 35.47 6.63 -6.11
C THR A 129 35.86 7.18 -4.73
N GLN A 130 34.86 7.54 -3.90
CA GLN A 130 35.03 8.04 -2.54
C GLN A 130 35.38 6.92 -1.52
N LYS A 131 35.48 5.67 -1.97
CA LYS A 131 35.75 4.49 -1.13
C LYS A 131 34.79 4.38 0.05
N PRO A 132 33.49 4.30 -0.21
CA PRO A 132 32.45 4.14 0.84
C PRO A 132 32.53 2.76 1.48
N ASP A 133 32.21 2.66 2.77
CA ASP A 133 31.87 1.38 3.38
C ASP A 133 30.43 0.98 3.00
N ILE A 134 29.54 1.99 2.89
CA ILE A 134 28.15 1.84 2.49
C ILE A 134 27.76 3.03 1.60
N ILE A 135 26.98 2.78 0.55
CA ILE A 135 26.30 3.82 -0.24
C ILE A 135 24.85 3.96 0.18
N LYS A 136 24.37 5.19 0.31
CA LYS A 136 22.97 5.50 0.56
C LYS A 136 22.43 6.42 -0.54
N LEU A 137 21.42 5.95 -1.27
CA LEU A 137 20.72 6.71 -2.31
C LEU A 137 19.31 7.07 -1.81
N THR A 138 19.03 8.36 -1.68
CA THR A 138 17.73 8.90 -1.25
C THR A 138 17.15 9.72 -2.40
N VAL A 139 16.10 9.22 -3.05
CA VAL A 139 15.55 9.90 -4.21
C VAL A 139 14.02 9.82 -4.26
N ARG A 140 13.42 10.78 -4.92
CA ARG A 140 11.99 10.78 -5.19
C ARG A 140 11.70 9.99 -6.45
N ALA A 141 10.96 8.90 -6.28
CA ALA A 141 10.38 8.10 -7.36
C ALA A 141 8.87 8.01 -7.14
N ARG A 142 8.06 8.32 -8.15
CA ARG A 142 6.60 8.37 -8.01
C ARG A 142 5.94 7.04 -8.31
N THR A 143 6.57 6.26 -9.18
CA THR A 143 6.06 4.96 -9.64
C THR A 143 7.14 3.89 -9.52
N ALA A 144 6.73 2.65 -9.63
CA ALA A 144 7.65 1.52 -9.63
C ALA A 144 8.63 1.59 -10.81
N GLU A 145 8.19 2.09 -11.95
CA GLU A 145 9.01 2.25 -13.14
C GLU A 145 10.10 3.32 -12.94
N GLU A 146 9.75 4.43 -12.29
CA GLU A 146 10.75 5.44 -11.89
C GLU A 146 11.75 4.88 -10.87
N ALA A 147 11.30 4.05 -9.92
CA ALA A 147 12.16 3.43 -8.92
C ALA A 147 13.04 2.30 -9.47
N TRP A 148 12.77 1.82 -10.69
CA TRP A 148 13.41 0.63 -11.24
C TRP A 148 14.93 0.70 -11.34
N PRO A 149 15.58 1.82 -11.71
CA PRO A 149 17.04 1.93 -11.69
C PRO A 149 17.66 1.64 -10.32
N LEU A 150 16.99 2.03 -9.23
CA LEU A 150 17.44 1.70 -7.87
C LEU A 150 17.34 0.20 -7.56
N VAL A 151 16.28 -0.43 -8.05
CA VAL A 151 16.09 -1.89 -7.93
C VAL A 151 17.22 -2.63 -8.67
N GLN A 152 17.65 -2.13 -9.83
CA GLN A 152 18.76 -2.69 -10.59
C GLN A 152 20.09 -2.54 -9.85
N ILE A 153 20.36 -1.38 -9.24
CA ILE A 153 21.55 -1.15 -8.41
C ILE A 153 21.55 -2.10 -7.21
N LEU A 154 20.41 -2.21 -6.49
CA LEU A 154 20.26 -3.15 -5.38
C LEU A 154 20.44 -4.62 -5.78
N GLY A 155 20.04 -4.98 -7.00
CA GLY A 155 20.18 -6.34 -7.51
C GLY A 155 21.64 -6.78 -7.76
N LYS A 156 22.55 -5.82 -7.97
CA LYS A 156 23.98 -6.06 -8.24
C LYS A 156 24.86 -4.96 -7.60
N PRO A 157 24.79 -4.78 -6.28
CA PRO A 157 25.54 -3.71 -5.63
C PRO A 157 27.05 -4.01 -5.65
N LYS A 158 27.86 -3.01 -5.94
CA LYS A 158 29.33 -3.12 -5.89
C LYS A 158 29.87 -2.99 -4.45
N VAL A 159 29.11 -2.32 -3.58
CA VAL A 159 29.33 -2.22 -2.12
C VAL A 159 27.97 -2.33 -1.43
N PRO A 160 27.91 -2.59 -0.11
CA PRO A 160 26.66 -2.54 0.63
C PRO A 160 25.89 -1.24 0.33
N THR A 161 24.66 -1.35 -0.15
CA THR A 161 23.88 -0.21 -0.66
C THR A 161 22.51 -0.15 0.00
N VAL A 162 22.16 1.03 0.50
CA VAL A 162 20.85 1.39 1.04
C VAL A 162 20.15 2.28 0.04
N VAL A 163 18.88 2.02 -0.22
CA VAL A 163 18.03 2.91 -1.02
C VAL A 163 16.85 3.38 -0.21
N VAL A 164 16.52 4.65 -0.33
CA VAL A 164 15.39 5.30 0.32
C VAL A 164 14.55 5.97 -0.76
N GLY A 165 13.31 5.52 -0.91
CA GLY A 165 12.34 6.19 -1.77
C GLY A 165 11.59 7.26 -0.99
N LEU A 166 11.62 8.49 -1.48
CA LEU A 166 10.84 9.58 -0.90
C LEU A 166 9.40 9.52 -1.39
N GLY A 167 8.45 9.63 -0.47
CA GLY A 167 7.03 9.48 -0.73
C GLY A 167 6.55 8.04 -0.45
N ARG A 168 5.25 7.81 -0.67
CA ARG A 168 4.60 6.51 -0.37
C ARG A 168 5.27 5.30 -1.05
N GLN A 169 6.01 5.52 -2.12
CA GLN A 169 6.77 4.49 -2.85
C GLN A 169 7.97 3.94 -2.06
N GLY A 170 8.35 4.60 -0.97
CA GLY A 170 9.43 4.13 -0.10
C GLY A 170 9.21 2.72 0.42
N ALA A 171 7.96 2.32 0.67
CA ALA A 171 7.61 0.98 1.13
C ALA A 171 7.99 -0.11 0.11
N LEU A 172 7.84 0.11 -1.20
CA LEU A 172 8.29 -0.80 -2.25
C LEU A 172 9.79 -1.10 -2.11
N LEU A 173 10.62 -0.05 -2.04
CA LEU A 173 12.07 -0.18 -1.98
C LEU A 173 12.53 -0.78 -0.65
N ALA A 174 11.85 -0.43 0.47
CA ALA A 174 12.13 -0.99 1.78
C ALA A 174 11.90 -2.52 1.80
N VAL A 175 10.73 -2.97 1.37
CA VAL A 175 10.33 -4.38 1.39
C VAL A 175 11.16 -5.21 0.39
N LEU A 176 11.33 -4.72 -0.84
CA LEU A 176 12.12 -5.40 -1.87
C LEU A 176 13.60 -5.43 -1.49
N GLY A 177 14.14 -4.31 -0.99
CA GLY A 177 15.53 -4.19 -0.55
C GLY A 177 15.91 -5.23 0.50
N LYS A 178 15.01 -5.56 1.43
CA LYS A 178 15.23 -6.61 2.43
C LYS A 178 15.53 -7.96 1.80
N LYS A 179 14.76 -8.36 0.79
CA LYS A 179 14.97 -9.64 0.08
C LYS A 179 16.27 -9.64 -0.72
N ILE A 180 16.62 -8.51 -1.33
CA ILE A 180 17.80 -8.38 -2.19
C ILE A 180 19.10 -8.30 -1.36
N GLY A 181 19.01 -7.90 -0.08
CA GLY A 181 20.15 -7.86 0.85
C GLY A 181 20.65 -6.45 1.17
N ALA A 182 19.81 -5.44 1.04
CA ALA A 182 20.13 -4.10 1.55
C ALA A 182 20.49 -4.16 3.04
N PRO A 183 21.52 -3.43 3.50
CA PRO A 183 22.00 -3.45 4.89
C PRO A 183 20.89 -3.11 5.88
N TRP A 184 20.12 -2.07 5.59
CA TRP A 184 18.94 -1.66 6.37
C TRP A 184 17.91 -0.96 5.51
N THR A 185 16.73 -0.75 6.08
CA THR A 185 15.73 0.22 5.62
C THR A 185 15.51 1.29 6.68
N SER A 186 15.22 2.53 6.27
CA SER A 186 14.91 3.62 7.19
C SER A 186 13.42 3.63 7.53
N ALA A 187 13.09 3.84 8.81
CA ALA A 187 11.73 3.97 9.29
C ALA A 187 11.61 5.09 10.33
N ALA A 188 10.40 5.63 10.48
CA ALA A 188 10.04 6.48 11.60
C ALA A 188 9.69 5.63 12.83
N LEU A 189 9.86 6.17 14.02
CA LEU A 189 9.48 5.49 15.26
C LEU A 189 7.98 5.26 15.31
N GLU A 190 7.22 6.33 15.13
CA GLU A 190 5.75 6.34 15.12
C GLU A 190 5.23 7.27 14.02
N ARG A 191 3.92 7.20 13.77
CA ARG A 191 3.24 8.10 12.83
C ARG A 191 3.28 9.55 13.35
N GLY A 192 3.63 10.49 12.48
CA GLY A 192 3.85 11.89 12.81
C GLY A 192 5.31 12.21 13.19
N MET A 193 6.19 11.21 13.27
CA MET A 193 7.63 11.36 13.51
C MET A 193 8.48 11.09 12.26
N GLU A 194 7.86 11.12 11.08
CA GLU A 194 8.53 10.87 9.81
C GLU A 194 9.55 11.97 9.51
N ALA A 195 10.78 11.59 9.22
CA ALA A 195 11.83 12.53 8.80
C ALA A 195 11.68 13.01 7.35
N PHE A 196 10.81 12.34 6.57
CA PHE A 196 10.43 12.73 5.21
C PHE A 196 9.06 12.16 4.85
N PRO A 197 8.31 12.80 3.93
CA PRO A 197 6.98 12.33 3.55
C PRO A 197 6.96 10.89 3.03
N GLY A 198 6.08 10.06 3.58
CA GLY A 198 5.89 8.67 3.18
C GLY A 198 6.95 7.69 3.71
N GLN A 199 7.76 8.09 4.67
CA GLN A 199 8.62 7.17 5.40
C GLN A 199 7.76 6.13 6.11
N PRO A 200 7.99 4.82 5.94
CA PRO A 200 7.27 3.81 6.71
C PRO A 200 7.61 3.92 8.20
N THR A 201 6.64 3.62 9.04
CA THR A 201 6.86 3.53 10.48
C THR A 201 7.37 2.14 10.88
N MET A 202 7.85 2.01 12.11
CA MET A 202 8.21 0.70 12.69
C MET A 202 7.01 -0.26 12.65
N HIS A 203 5.81 0.23 13.01
CA HIS A 203 4.57 -0.54 12.92
C HIS A 203 4.29 -1.01 11.49
N ASP A 204 4.38 -0.13 10.48
CA ASP A 204 4.14 -0.52 9.09
C ASP A 204 5.06 -1.66 8.66
N LEU A 205 6.35 -1.57 9.01
CA LEU A 205 7.32 -2.60 8.66
C LEU A 205 7.07 -3.92 9.38
N LEU A 206 6.74 -3.90 10.67
CA LEU A 206 6.62 -5.12 11.48
C LEU A 206 5.26 -5.78 11.32
N ASP A 207 4.17 -5.01 11.44
CA ASP A 207 2.81 -5.57 11.50
C ASP A 207 2.17 -5.70 10.12
N VAL A 208 2.37 -4.71 9.23
CA VAL A 208 1.76 -4.73 7.90
C VAL A 208 2.61 -5.54 6.94
N TYR A 209 3.91 -5.21 6.79
CA TYR A 209 4.77 -5.87 5.80
C TYR A 209 5.52 -7.08 6.34
N ARG A 210 5.48 -7.35 7.66
CA ARG A 210 6.18 -8.47 8.31
C ARG A 210 7.66 -8.53 7.89
N TYR A 211 8.29 -7.37 7.89
CA TYR A 211 9.61 -7.12 7.33
C TYR A 211 10.69 -8.09 7.82
N ARG A 212 10.65 -8.47 9.11
CA ARG A 212 11.66 -9.39 9.70
C ARG A 212 11.58 -10.80 9.12
N GLU A 213 10.43 -11.20 8.62
CA GLU A 213 10.20 -12.53 8.05
C GLU A 213 10.59 -12.60 6.56
N ILE A 214 10.98 -11.47 5.95
CA ILE A 214 11.41 -11.42 4.55
C ILE A 214 12.84 -11.93 4.45
N GLY A 215 13.06 -12.89 3.57
CA GLY A 215 14.35 -13.48 3.27
C GLY A 215 14.45 -13.97 1.83
N LYS A 216 15.56 -14.64 1.49
CA LYS A 216 15.77 -15.19 0.13
C LYS A 216 14.65 -16.09 -0.39
N PRO A 217 14.04 -16.99 0.43
CA PRO A 217 12.96 -17.86 -0.04
C PRO A 217 11.61 -17.15 -0.19
N THR A 218 11.46 -15.90 0.31
CA THR A 218 10.19 -15.16 0.25
C THR A 218 9.73 -14.99 -1.19
N ARG A 219 8.48 -15.34 -1.46
CA ARG A 219 7.79 -15.08 -2.72
C ARG A 219 6.97 -13.80 -2.57
N PHE A 220 7.02 -12.93 -3.56
CA PHE A 220 6.25 -11.69 -3.50
C PHE A 220 4.95 -11.79 -4.29
N THR A 221 3.94 -11.14 -3.73
CA THR A 221 2.65 -10.85 -4.36
C THR A 221 2.48 -9.34 -4.39
N GLY A 222 2.08 -8.79 -5.52
CA GLY A 222 1.88 -7.35 -5.66
C GLY A 222 0.51 -6.91 -5.13
N VAL A 223 0.45 -5.74 -4.49
CA VAL A 223 -0.77 -4.95 -4.32
C VAL A 223 -0.48 -3.59 -4.95
N THR A 224 -1.25 -3.22 -5.98
CA THR A 224 -1.08 -1.93 -6.65
C THR A 224 -1.88 -0.86 -5.90
N GLY A 225 -1.46 0.40 -6.04
CA GLY A 225 -2.04 1.50 -5.29
C GLY A 225 -1.39 1.72 -3.92
N LEU A 226 -1.69 2.87 -3.34
CA LEU A 226 -1.08 3.34 -2.09
C LEU A 226 -2.12 3.97 -1.14
N GLY A 227 -3.39 3.70 -1.38
CA GLY A 227 -4.50 4.14 -0.54
C GLY A 227 -4.60 3.34 0.76
N GLU A 228 -5.53 3.73 1.60
CA GLU A 228 -5.82 3.03 2.86
C GLU A 228 -6.32 1.60 2.61
N ARG A 229 -7.16 1.41 1.58
CA ARG A 229 -7.65 0.09 1.17
C ARG A 229 -6.52 -0.86 0.82
N GLU A 230 -5.57 -0.40 0.00
CA GLU A 230 -4.43 -1.19 -0.47
C GLU A 230 -3.47 -1.50 0.68
N PHE A 231 -3.29 -0.57 1.60
CA PHE A 231 -2.50 -0.76 2.81
C PHE A 231 -3.10 -1.84 3.72
N LEU A 232 -4.41 -1.77 3.99
CA LEU A 232 -5.12 -2.79 4.77
C LEU A 232 -5.14 -4.15 4.04
N THR A 233 -5.36 -4.15 2.72
CA THR A 233 -5.28 -5.36 1.90
C THR A 233 -3.91 -6.03 2.04
N ALA A 234 -2.82 -5.26 1.94
CA ALA A 234 -1.46 -5.77 2.09
C ALA A 234 -1.23 -6.40 3.46
N GLY A 235 -1.67 -5.74 4.52
CA GLY A 235 -1.53 -6.25 5.88
C GLY A 235 -2.34 -7.50 6.14
N LEU A 236 -3.61 -7.54 5.71
CA LEU A 236 -4.47 -8.71 5.84
C LEU A 236 -3.94 -9.91 5.04
N MET A 237 -3.49 -9.69 3.80
CA MET A 237 -2.87 -10.75 2.99
C MET A 237 -1.61 -11.30 3.67
N ASN A 238 -0.75 -10.43 4.21
CA ASN A 238 0.45 -10.85 4.93
C ASN A 238 0.12 -11.63 6.20
N ALA A 239 -0.92 -11.23 6.94
CA ALA A 239 -1.42 -11.97 8.11
C ALA A 239 -1.95 -13.35 7.70
N ALA A 240 -2.73 -13.41 6.62
CA ALA A 240 -3.26 -14.67 6.07
C ALA A 240 -2.13 -15.61 5.62
N PHE A 241 -1.18 -15.13 4.84
CA PHE A 241 -0.03 -15.93 4.39
C PHE A 241 0.79 -16.48 5.57
N ALA A 242 0.96 -15.66 6.62
CA ALA A 242 1.65 -16.12 7.82
C ALA A 242 0.85 -17.17 8.59
N HIS A 243 -0.47 -16.97 8.77
CA HIS A 243 -1.36 -17.94 9.40
C HIS A 243 -1.35 -19.29 8.67
N LEU A 244 -1.31 -19.27 7.34
CA LEU A 244 -1.23 -20.46 6.48
C LEU A 244 0.20 -21.02 6.34
N ASN A 245 1.18 -20.46 7.03
CA ASN A 245 2.60 -20.82 6.94
C ASN A 245 3.17 -20.75 5.51
N LEU A 246 2.65 -19.82 4.69
CA LEU A 246 3.13 -19.60 3.33
C LEU A 246 4.28 -18.57 3.31
N SER A 247 5.33 -18.88 2.55
CA SER A 247 6.47 -17.96 2.36
C SER A 247 6.16 -16.78 1.42
N HIS A 248 4.90 -16.35 1.35
CA HIS A 248 4.45 -15.22 0.56
C HIS A 248 4.45 -13.94 1.39
N ARG A 249 4.84 -12.83 0.77
CA ARG A 249 4.71 -11.49 1.37
C ARG A 249 4.25 -10.50 0.30
N VAL A 250 3.53 -9.48 0.75
CA VAL A 250 3.03 -8.45 -0.14
C VAL A 250 4.09 -7.39 -0.41
N LEU A 251 4.19 -7.01 -1.68
CA LEU A 251 4.98 -5.91 -2.17
C LEU A 251 4.03 -4.78 -2.61
N PRO A 252 4.04 -3.61 -1.95
CA PRO A 252 3.24 -2.47 -2.38
C PRO A 252 3.85 -1.87 -3.64
N ILE A 253 3.06 -1.73 -4.71
CA ILE A 253 3.58 -1.33 -6.02
C ILE A 253 2.78 -0.15 -6.57
N PRO A 254 3.33 1.06 -6.55
CA PRO A 254 2.74 2.20 -7.25
C PRO A 254 2.99 2.06 -8.75
N VAL A 255 1.96 1.69 -9.49
CA VAL A 255 2.02 1.53 -10.94
C VAL A 255 1.86 2.88 -11.62
N GLY A 256 2.64 3.17 -12.65
CA GLY A 256 2.49 4.34 -13.51
C GLY A 256 2.09 3.96 -14.93
N ASN A 257 2.65 2.86 -15.45
CA ASN A 257 2.39 2.38 -16.80
C ASN A 257 2.30 0.85 -16.82
N LEU A 258 1.13 0.31 -17.17
CA LEU A 258 0.85 -1.14 -17.13
C LEU A 258 1.77 -1.97 -18.04
N LYS A 259 2.18 -1.46 -19.20
CA LYS A 259 3.07 -2.18 -20.12
C LYS A 259 4.50 -2.29 -19.58
N LEU A 260 4.99 -1.24 -18.91
CA LEU A 260 6.30 -1.27 -18.23
C LEU A 260 6.21 -2.12 -16.97
N PHE A 261 5.18 -1.94 -16.17
CA PHE A 261 4.89 -2.75 -15.01
C PHE A 261 4.89 -4.25 -15.32
N ARG A 262 4.28 -4.64 -16.44
CA ARG A 262 4.26 -6.03 -16.90
C ARG A 262 5.68 -6.63 -17.01
N LYS A 263 6.65 -5.89 -17.52
CA LYS A 263 8.05 -6.36 -17.61
C LYS A 263 8.70 -6.50 -16.23
N MET A 264 8.35 -5.60 -15.32
CA MET A 264 8.93 -5.60 -13.96
C MET A 264 8.46 -6.79 -13.13
N ILE A 265 7.17 -7.13 -13.19
CA ILE A 265 6.61 -8.24 -12.41
C ILE A 265 7.22 -9.59 -12.79
N ASP A 266 7.64 -9.77 -14.04
CA ASP A 266 8.37 -10.95 -14.50
C ASP A 266 9.77 -11.05 -13.90
N ILE A 267 10.48 -9.91 -13.84
CA ILE A 267 11.85 -9.86 -13.29
C ILE A 267 11.82 -10.12 -11.78
N VAL A 268 10.84 -9.52 -11.06
CA VAL A 268 10.65 -9.74 -9.62
C VAL A 268 10.05 -11.13 -9.33
N LYS A 269 9.47 -11.80 -10.33
CA LYS A 269 8.81 -13.12 -10.24
C LYS A 269 7.65 -13.09 -9.25
N LEU A 270 6.73 -12.14 -9.41
CA LEU A 270 5.54 -12.07 -8.57
C LEU A 270 4.66 -13.31 -8.77
N GLN A 271 3.98 -13.71 -7.69
CA GLN A 271 3.08 -14.87 -7.67
C GLN A 271 1.61 -14.51 -7.96
N GLY A 272 1.31 -13.23 -7.99
CA GLY A 272 0.01 -12.66 -8.29
C GLY A 272 0.04 -11.16 -8.02
N VAL A 273 -0.96 -10.43 -8.51
CA VAL A 273 -1.09 -8.98 -8.29
C VAL A 273 -2.56 -8.65 -8.07
N THR A 274 -2.86 -8.11 -6.89
CA THR A 274 -4.13 -7.43 -6.61
C THR A 274 -4.08 -6.03 -7.21
N MET A 275 -5.02 -5.71 -8.08
CA MET A 275 -5.08 -4.44 -8.77
C MET A 275 -5.93 -3.41 -8.01
N GLU A 276 -5.56 -2.15 -8.05
CA GLU A 276 -6.43 -1.05 -7.64
C GLU A 276 -7.48 -0.73 -8.71
N GLU A 277 -8.57 -0.11 -8.28
CA GLU A 277 -9.75 0.13 -9.13
C GLU A 277 -9.44 0.90 -10.42
N SER A 278 -8.50 1.85 -10.37
CA SER A 278 -8.11 2.68 -11.51
C SER A 278 -7.59 1.89 -12.72
N TYR A 279 -7.14 0.64 -12.48
CA TYR A 279 -6.61 -0.23 -13.54
C TYR A 279 -7.56 -1.36 -13.97
N TYR A 280 -8.72 -1.55 -13.35
CA TYR A 280 -9.59 -2.70 -13.63
C TYR A 280 -9.95 -2.83 -15.11
N GLU A 281 -10.25 -1.74 -15.80
CA GLU A 281 -10.58 -1.75 -17.23
C GLU A 281 -9.36 -1.90 -18.15
N ASN A 282 -8.21 -1.41 -17.69
CA ASN A 282 -6.99 -1.36 -18.50
C ASN A 282 -6.07 -2.57 -18.29
N ILE A 283 -6.45 -3.50 -17.45
CA ILE A 283 -5.61 -4.66 -17.10
C ILE A 283 -5.26 -5.52 -18.32
N HIS A 284 -6.07 -5.46 -19.39
CA HIS A 284 -5.81 -6.12 -20.67
C HIS A 284 -4.49 -5.67 -21.33
N GLU A 285 -3.92 -4.53 -20.92
CA GLU A 285 -2.60 -4.08 -21.38
C GLU A 285 -1.44 -4.87 -20.74
N ALA A 286 -1.70 -5.54 -19.61
CA ALA A 286 -0.70 -6.28 -18.84
C ALA A 286 -0.96 -7.79 -18.79
N ALA A 287 -2.19 -8.26 -19.02
CA ALA A 287 -2.60 -9.65 -18.91
C ALA A 287 -3.69 -10.04 -19.92
N MET A 288 -3.76 -11.30 -20.27
CA MET A 288 -4.90 -11.85 -21.02
C MET A 288 -6.08 -12.03 -20.06
N LEU A 289 -7.27 -11.59 -20.45
CA LEU A 289 -8.47 -11.75 -19.62
C LEU A 289 -9.01 -13.18 -19.72
N ASP A 290 -9.37 -13.78 -18.59
CA ASP A 290 -10.08 -15.06 -18.54
C ASP A 290 -11.59 -14.92 -18.81
N GLU A 291 -12.35 -16.02 -18.74
CA GLU A 291 -13.80 -16.01 -19.00
C GLU A 291 -14.58 -15.08 -18.07
N SER A 292 -14.14 -14.93 -16.81
CA SER A 292 -14.78 -14.07 -15.82
C SER A 292 -14.62 -12.58 -16.11
N ALA A 293 -13.52 -12.22 -16.77
CA ALA A 293 -13.09 -10.85 -17.03
C ALA A 293 -13.29 -10.40 -18.50
N ARG A 294 -13.46 -11.35 -19.45
CA ARG A 294 -13.74 -11.01 -20.85
C ARG A 294 -15.08 -10.32 -21.06
N ALA A 295 -15.39 -9.99 -22.28
CA ALA A 295 -16.72 -9.47 -22.64
C ALA A 295 -17.82 -10.40 -22.08
N PRO A 296 -18.85 -9.86 -21.47
CA PRO A 296 -19.25 -8.45 -21.44
C PRO A 296 -18.63 -7.61 -20.30
N VAL A 297 -17.88 -8.21 -19.37
CA VAL A 297 -17.35 -7.54 -18.17
C VAL A 297 -16.22 -6.54 -18.51
N GLN A 298 -15.23 -7.00 -19.27
CA GLN A 298 -14.05 -6.22 -19.69
C GLN A 298 -13.35 -5.49 -18.54
N ALA A 299 -13.18 -6.18 -17.41
CA ALA A 299 -12.50 -5.66 -16.23
C ALA A 299 -12.02 -6.81 -15.36
N ALA A 300 -10.90 -6.60 -14.64
CA ALA A 300 -10.34 -7.57 -13.72
C ALA A 300 -9.72 -6.86 -12.51
N ASP A 301 -9.67 -7.54 -11.37
CA ASP A 301 -9.11 -7.04 -10.11
C ASP A 301 -7.93 -7.87 -9.60
N LEU A 302 -7.65 -9.01 -10.25
CA LEU A 302 -6.56 -9.92 -9.90
C LEU A 302 -5.80 -10.36 -11.15
N MET A 303 -4.46 -10.33 -11.10
CA MET A 303 -3.58 -10.95 -12.10
C MET A 303 -2.84 -12.13 -11.50
N LEU A 304 -2.79 -13.25 -12.23
CA LEU A 304 -2.05 -14.45 -11.86
C LEU A 304 -1.10 -14.87 -12.99
N PRO A 305 0.07 -15.45 -12.68
CA PRO A 305 0.94 -16.07 -13.68
C PRO A 305 0.19 -17.17 -14.43
N GLY A 306 0.25 -17.18 -15.76
CA GLY A 306 -0.37 -18.21 -16.61
C GLY A 306 -0.74 -17.73 -18.00
N GLY A 307 -1.28 -18.63 -18.80
CA GLY A 307 -1.69 -18.35 -20.19
C GLY A 307 -0.52 -18.13 -21.15
N GLU A 308 -0.85 -17.95 -22.44
CA GLU A 308 0.15 -17.76 -23.52
C GLU A 308 0.96 -16.47 -23.36
N GLN A 309 0.36 -15.44 -22.77
CA GLN A 309 1.02 -14.15 -22.52
C GLN A 309 1.72 -14.10 -21.17
N GLY A 310 1.74 -15.21 -20.41
CA GLY A 310 2.38 -15.34 -19.11
C GLY A 310 1.62 -14.76 -17.93
N TRP A 311 0.52 -14.02 -18.13
CA TRP A 311 -0.35 -13.49 -17.07
C TRP A 311 -1.82 -13.51 -17.49
N ILE A 312 -2.67 -13.86 -16.54
CA ILE A 312 -4.13 -13.92 -16.70
C ILE A 312 -4.77 -12.92 -15.73
N GLY A 313 -5.65 -12.07 -16.25
CA GLY A 313 -6.50 -11.17 -15.49
C GLY A 313 -7.86 -11.80 -15.25
N SER A 314 -8.29 -11.86 -14.00
CA SER A 314 -9.55 -12.44 -13.54
C SER A 314 -10.44 -11.42 -12.85
N ASN A 315 -11.75 -11.51 -13.07
CA ASN A 315 -12.74 -10.81 -12.27
C ASN A 315 -13.07 -11.64 -11.02
N THR A 316 -12.48 -11.30 -9.90
CA THR A 316 -12.79 -11.91 -8.61
C THR A 316 -13.78 -11.07 -7.80
N LEU A 317 -13.93 -9.77 -8.11
CA LEU A 317 -14.83 -8.84 -7.45
C LEU A 317 -16.27 -9.36 -7.42
N GLY A 318 -16.77 -9.85 -8.54
CA GLY A 318 -18.11 -10.42 -8.60
C GLY A 318 -18.32 -11.56 -7.60
N GLN A 319 -17.28 -12.36 -7.37
CA GLN A 319 -17.33 -13.53 -6.47
C GLN A 319 -17.29 -13.09 -5.00
N TRP A 320 -16.28 -12.30 -4.61
CA TRP A 320 -16.14 -11.90 -3.20
C TRP A 320 -17.23 -10.93 -2.73
N ALA A 321 -17.71 -10.03 -3.61
CA ALA A 321 -18.79 -9.12 -3.26
C ALA A 321 -20.14 -9.86 -3.11
N VAL A 322 -20.41 -10.85 -3.97
CA VAL A 322 -21.59 -11.71 -3.84
C VAL A 322 -21.49 -12.59 -2.59
N ALA A 323 -20.32 -13.13 -2.25
CA ALA A 323 -20.13 -13.92 -1.04
C ALA A 323 -20.42 -13.11 0.23
N ALA A 324 -19.91 -11.87 0.31
CA ALA A 324 -20.19 -10.96 1.42
C ALA A 324 -21.71 -10.61 1.52
N LEU A 325 -22.34 -10.39 0.37
CA LEU A 325 -23.78 -10.14 0.31
C LEU A 325 -24.60 -11.37 0.75
N GLU A 326 -24.26 -12.58 0.31
CA GLU A 326 -24.92 -13.81 0.73
C GLU A 326 -24.76 -14.05 2.24
N GLU A 327 -23.57 -13.79 2.80
CA GLU A 327 -23.33 -13.90 4.24
C GLU A 327 -24.27 -12.94 5.01
N THR A 328 -24.35 -11.67 4.60
CA THR A 328 -25.24 -10.67 5.20
C THR A 328 -26.71 -11.09 5.12
N LEU A 329 -27.14 -11.64 3.98
CA LEU A 329 -28.51 -12.10 3.81
C LEU A 329 -28.84 -13.34 4.65
N ARG A 330 -27.89 -14.27 4.85
CA ARG A 330 -28.06 -15.45 5.73
C ARG A 330 -28.22 -15.07 7.19
N LEU A 331 -27.59 -14.01 7.65
CA LEU A 331 -27.81 -13.50 9.01
C LEU A 331 -29.26 -13.06 9.23
N ARG A 332 -29.94 -12.63 8.17
CA ARG A 332 -31.33 -12.20 8.21
C ARG A 332 -32.33 -13.36 7.97
N ASP A 333 -32.02 -14.21 6.98
CA ASP A 333 -32.87 -15.33 6.55
C ASP A 333 -32.04 -16.65 6.62
N PRO A 334 -31.77 -17.21 7.82
CA PRO A 334 -30.85 -18.36 7.98
C PRO A 334 -31.30 -19.63 7.25
N ASP A 335 -32.59 -19.84 7.11
CA ASP A 335 -33.20 -21.04 6.53
C ASP A 335 -33.19 -21.04 4.98
N LYS A 336 -32.78 -19.92 4.35
CA LYS A 336 -32.79 -19.80 2.90
C LYS A 336 -31.46 -20.29 2.29
N GLU A 337 -31.47 -21.47 1.68
CA GLU A 337 -30.29 -22.06 1.03
C GLU A 337 -29.64 -21.14 -0.03
N GLN A 338 -30.49 -20.51 -0.86
CA GLN A 338 -30.08 -19.59 -1.92
C GLN A 338 -30.60 -18.17 -1.62
N PRO A 339 -29.92 -17.41 -0.75
CA PRO A 339 -30.46 -16.14 -0.23
C PRO A 339 -30.66 -15.07 -1.30
N LEU A 340 -29.96 -15.15 -2.43
CA LEU A 340 -30.06 -14.21 -3.55
C LEU A 340 -31.12 -14.59 -4.59
N HIS A 341 -31.45 -15.86 -4.73
CA HIS A 341 -32.35 -16.32 -5.78
C HIS A 341 -33.71 -15.66 -5.74
N GLY A 342 -34.15 -15.11 -6.89
CA GLY A 342 -35.44 -14.42 -7.04
C GLY A 342 -35.50 -13.01 -6.46
N ARG A 343 -34.42 -12.48 -5.89
CA ARG A 343 -34.36 -11.08 -5.44
C ARG A 343 -34.13 -10.13 -6.61
N MET A 344 -34.46 -8.86 -6.40
CA MET A 344 -34.17 -7.76 -7.33
C MET A 344 -33.03 -6.91 -6.79
N ALA A 345 -31.98 -6.71 -7.58
CA ALA A 345 -30.89 -5.83 -7.27
C ALA A 345 -30.90 -4.56 -8.13
N MET A 346 -30.88 -3.41 -7.49
CA MET A 346 -30.65 -2.11 -8.10
C MET A 346 -29.17 -1.81 -8.11
N LEU A 347 -28.59 -1.63 -9.29
CA LEU A 347 -27.22 -1.21 -9.52
C LEU A 347 -27.20 0.28 -9.87
N ALA A 348 -26.85 1.12 -8.89
CA ALA A 348 -26.79 2.57 -9.02
C ALA A 348 -25.35 3.00 -9.33
N GLY A 349 -25.10 3.45 -10.56
CA GLY A 349 -23.80 3.73 -11.14
C GLY A 349 -23.36 2.71 -12.20
N VAL A 350 -22.45 3.11 -13.10
CA VAL A 350 -22.08 2.33 -14.31
C VAL A 350 -20.56 2.08 -14.45
N GLY A 351 -19.80 2.29 -13.40
CA GLY A 351 -18.36 2.03 -13.37
C GLY A 351 -17.98 0.56 -13.59
N PRO A 352 -16.68 0.24 -13.66
CA PRO A 352 -16.19 -1.12 -13.90
C PRO A 352 -16.73 -2.14 -12.88
N MET A 353 -16.79 -1.77 -11.60
CA MET A 353 -17.29 -2.66 -10.55
C MET A 353 -18.75 -3.07 -10.77
N THR A 354 -19.58 -2.18 -11.37
CA THR A 354 -20.97 -2.53 -11.72
C THR A 354 -21.02 -3.68 -12.72
N ARG A 355 -20.17 -3.66 -13.75
CA ARG A 355 -20.08 -4.75 -14.72
C ARG A 355 -19.54 -6.04 -14.09
N MET A 356 -18.52 -5.90 -13.25
CA MET A 356 -17.88 -7.02 -12.56
C MET A 356 -18.85 -7.78 -11.67
N ILE A 357 -19.75 -7.09 -10.95
CA ILE A 357 -20.71 -7.74 -10.05
C ILE A 357 -21.99 -8.19 -10.76
N ALA A 358 -22.41 -7.51 -11.84
CA ALA A 358 -23.67 -7.80 -12.54
C ALA A 358 -23.75 -9.25 -13.04
N GLY A 359 -22.68 -9.75 -13.65
CA GLY A 359 -22.60 -11.12 -14.13
C GLY A 359 -22.74 -12.16 -13.01
N ALA A 360 -22.09 -11.92 -11.89
CA ALA A 360 -22.12 -12.81 -10.73
C ALA A 360 -23.51 -12.83 -10.06
N LEU A 361 -24.17 -11.68 -9.93
CA LEU A 361 -25.55 -11.60 -9.43
C LEU A 361 -26.51 -12.33 -10.35
N LYS A 362 -26.39 -12.14 -11.65
CA LYS A 362 -27.23 -12.84 -12.62
C LYS A 362 -27.08 -14.36 -12.54
N ALA A 363 -25.84 -14.86 -12.38
CA ALA A 363 -25.58 -16.29 -12.20
C ALA A 363 -26.23 -16.87 -10.94
N LYS A 364 -26.54 -16.04 -9.93
CA LYS A 364 -27.28 -16.40 -8.71
C LYS A 364 -28.81 -16.26 -8.85
N GLY A 365 -29.32 -15.97 -10.06
CA GLY A 365 -30.74 -15.82 -10.31
C GLY A 365 -31.33 -14.51 -9.78
N VAL A 366 -30.51 -13.46 -9.65
CA VAL A 366 -30.94 -12.11 -9.26
C VAL A 366 -31.47 -11.36 -10.45
N GLY A 367 -32.64 -10.72 -10.33
CA GLY A 367 -33.14 -9.76 -11.30
C GLY A 367 -32.38 -8.44 -11.21
N LEU A 368 -31.91 -7.91 -12.35
CA LEU A 368 -31.08 -6.73 -12.38
C LEU A 368 -31.84 -5.49 -12.83
N VAL A 369 -31.64 -4.38 -12.13
CA VAL A 369 -32.10 -3.05 -12.52
C VAL A 369 -30.88 -2.12 -12.52
N PHE A 370 -30.72 -1.38 -13.62
CA PHE A 370 -29.59 -0.45 -13.78
C PHE A 370 -30.09 0.99 -13.78
N ALA A 371 -29.45 1.84 -13.00
CA ALA A 371 -29.71 3.27 -12.93
C ALA A 371 -28.40 4.05 -12.90
N SER A 372 -28.33 5.13 -13.65
CA SER A 372 -27.19 6.05 -13.65
C SER A 372 -27.63 7.42 -14.17
N LYS A 373 -26.92 8.47 -13.77
CA LYS A 373 -27.02 9.80 -14.41
C LYS A 373 -26.60 9.71 -15.89
N ASP A 374 -25.65 8.82 -16.23
CA ASP A 374 -25.37 8.42 -17.63
C ASP A 374 -26.39 7.37 -18.10
N ARG A 375 -27.54 7.86 -18.54
CA ARG A 375 -28.63 7.01 -19.03
C ARG A 375 -28.24 6.12 -20.23
N PRO A 376 -27.50 6.57 -21.26
CA PRO A 376 -27.01 5.71 -22.31
C PRO A 376 -26.16 4.55 -21.82
N ALA A 377 -25.25 4.78 -20.85
CA ALA A 377 -24.41 3.74 -20.29
C ALA A 377 -25.25 2.72 -19.50
N SER A 378 -26.19 3.15 -18.65
CA SER A 378 -27.06 2.22 -17.92
C SER A 378 -27.97 1.41 -18.85
N LEU A 379 -28.42 1.99 -19.97
CA LEU A 379 -29.20 1.27 -21.00
C LEU A 379 -28.33 0.17 -21.65
N ARG A 380 -27.07 0.50 -22.02
CA ARG A 380 -26.14 -0.51 -22.57
C ARG A 380 -25.95 -1.68 -21.61
N LEU A 381 -25.73 -1.40 -20.30
CA LEU A 381 -25.57 -2.46 -19.30
C LEU A 381 -26.82 -3.35 -19.19
N SER A 382 -28.02 -2.77 -19.21
CA SER A 382 -29.25 -3.54 -19.17
C SER A 382 -29.43 -4.47 -20.37
N GLN A 383 -28.99 -4.05 -21.56
CA GLN A 383 -29.00 -4.88 -22.76
C GLN A 383 -27.95 -6.01 -22.69
N ILE A 384 -26.75 -5.70 -22.20
CA ILE A 384 -25.62 -6.66 -22.13
C ILE A 384 -25.89 -7.74 -21.08
N PHE A 385 -26.26 -7.36 -19.87
CA PHE A 385 -26.46 -8.32 -18.77
C PHE A 385 -27.89 -8.86 -18.68
N GLY A 386 -28.84 -8.32 -19.46
CA GLY A 386 -30.22 -8.69 -19.39
C GLY A 386 -30.86 -8.22 -18.08
N GLY A 387 -31.48 -7.08 -18.12
CA GLY A 387 -32.11 -6.47 -16.96
C GLY A 387 -32.98 -5.28 -17.41
N ARG A 388 -33.46 -4.51 -16.46
CA ARG A 388 -34.27 -3.31 -16.71
C ARG A 388 -33.43 -2.06 -16.47
N GLN A 389 -33.51 -1.09 -17.36
CA GLN A 389 -32.99 0.26 -17.12
C GLN A 389 -34.08 1.16 -16.55
N VAL A 390 -33.75 1.98 -15.56
CA VAL A 390 -34.60 3.04 -15.03
C VAL A 390 -33.86 4.37 -15.04
N ALA A 391 -34.62 5.47 -15.13
CA ALA A 391 -34.01 6.79 -14.94
C ALA A 391 -33.49 6.92 -13.51
N TRP A 392 -32.54 7.81 -13.26
CA TRP A 392 -31.96 8.03 -11.94
C TRP A 392 -33.04 8.33 -10.89
N GLU A 393 -33.99 9.18 -11.22
CA GLU A 393 -35.12 9.53 -10.36
C GLU A 393 -36.10 8.36 -10.17
N GLY A 394 -36.09 7.41 -11.09
CA GLY A 394 -36.93 6.21 -11.04
C GLY A 394 -36.49 5.19 -9.98
N ILE A 395 -35.27 5.34 -9.42
CA ILE A 395 -34.80 4.48 -8.31
C ILE A 395 -35.79 4.49 -7.15
N TYR A 396 -36.30 5.66 -6.81
CA TYR A 396 -37.20 5.86 -5.67
C TYR A 396 -38.58 5.17 -5.80
N ALA A 397 -39.03 4.94 -7.03
CA ALA A 397 -40.29 4.28 -7.35
C ALA A 397 -40.13 2.80 -7.72
N THR A 398 -38.90 2.31 -7.85
CA THR A 398 -38.58 0.94 -8.27
C THR A 398 -38.41 0.03 -7.08
N ILE A 399 -39.22 -1.06 -7.01
CA ILE A 399 -39.09 -2.06 -5.95
C ILE A 399 -37.80 -2.88 -6.20
N HIS A 400 -36.95 -3.00 -5.17
CA HIS A 400 -35.79 -3.82 -5.13
C HIS A 400 -35.42 -4.25 -3.70
N ASP A 401 -34.78 -5.40 -3.58
CA ASP A 401 -34.39 -5.99 -2.29
C ASP A 401 -32.95 -5.60 -1.91
N VAL A 402 -32.10 -5.46 -2.93
CA VAL A 402 -30.68 -5.14 -2.78
C VAL A 402 -30.39 -3.85 -3.54
N LEU A 403 -29.72 -2.91 -2.88
CA LEU A 403 -29.19 -1.70 -3.49
C LEU A 403 -27.68 -1.77 -3.48
N ILE A 404 -27.07 -1.68 -4.65
CA ILE A 404 -25.61 -1.61 -4.81
C ILE A 404 -25.28 -0.24 -5.40
N VAL A 405 -24.57 0.56 -4.61
CA VAL A 405 -24.12 1.89 -5.02
C VAL A 405 -22.68 1.80 -5.51
N ASN A 406 -22.44 2.36 -6.69
CA ASN A 406 -21.11 2.52 -7.27
C ASN A 406 -20.98 3.92 -7.87
N ARG A 407 -19.76 4.35 -8.12
CA ARG A 407 -19.48 5.64 -8.78
C ARG A 407 -19.89 5.56 -10.25
N ASP A 408 -20.42 6.66 -10.78
CA ASP A 408 -20.51 6.86 -12.22
C ASP A 408 -19.11 7.20 -12.78
N ALA A 409 -18.85 6.76 -14.00
CA ALA A 409 -17.60 7.08 -14.67
C ALA A 409 -17.41 8.62 -14.74
N GLY A 410 -16.29 9.11 -14.20
CA GLY A 410 -15.95 10.53 -14.20
C GLY A 410 -16.41 11.34 -12.98
N GLN A 411 -17.01 10.74 -11.96
CA GLN A 411 -17.21 11.40 -10.66
C GLN A 411 -15.91 11.40 -9.87
N SER A 412 -15.44 12.61 -9.50
CA SER A 412 -14.26 12.79 -8.64
C SER A 412 -14.57 12.49 -7.18
N GLU A 413 -13.53 12.17 -6.40
CA GLU A 413 -13.61 11.95 -4.95
C GLU A 413 -13.94 13.22 -4.14
N GLU A 414 -14.02 14.38 -4.80
CA GLU A 414 -14.04 15.70 -4.15
C GLU A 414 -15.36 16.06 -3.44
N ASN A 415 -16.44 15.28 -3.58
CA ASN A 415 -17.72 15.54 -2.92
C ASN A 415 -18.14 14.40 -1.99
N GLU A 416 -17.33 14.09 -0.98
CA GLU A 416 -17.70 13.13 0.10
C GLU A 416 -18.93 13.57 0.93
N GLU A 417 -19.30 14.84 0.85
CA GLU A 417 -20.47 15.37 1.58
C GLU A 417 -21.82 15.09 0.92
N GLU A 418 -21.86 14.81 -0.38
CA GLU A 418 -23.09 14.60 -1.12
C GLU A 418 -23.47 13.11 -1.11
N LEU A 419 -24.60 12.79 -0.48
CA LEU A 419 -25.13 11.43 -0.50
C LEU A 419 -25.47 11.01 -1.94
N PRO A 420 -25.07 9.81 -2.39
CA PRO A 420 -25.32 9.36 -3.76
C PRO A 420 -26.83 9.31 -4.09
N LEU A 421 -27.63 9.01 -3.08
CA LEU A 421 -29.10 8.92 -3.16
C LEU A 421 -29.74 9.49 -1.89
N HIS A 422 -30.94 10.03 -2.02
CA HIS A 422 -31.68 10.52 -0.85
C HIS A 422 -32.09 9.33 0.05
N PRO A 423 -31.63 9.25 1.31
CA PRO A 423 -31.81 8.06 2.14
C PRO A 423 -33.27 7.83 2.58
N GLY A 424 -34.14 8.81 2.39
CA GLY A 424 -35.55 8.75 2.83
C GLY A 424 -36.38 7.64 2.23
N TYR A 425 -35.96 7.02 1.13
CA TYR A 425 -36.68 5.91 0.51
C TYR A 425 -36.21 4.52 1.01
N LEU A 426 -35.10 4.46 1.73
CA LEU A 426 -34.57 3.21 2.26
C LEU A 426 -35.55 2.58 3.27
N LYS A 427 -35.75 1.29 3.15
CA LYS A 427 -36.65 0.50 3.99
C LYS A 427 -35.87 -0.61 4.71
N ALA A 428 -36.31 -0.96 5.91
CA ALA A 428 -35.70 -2.03 6.70
C ALA A 428 -35.69 -3.40 5.98
N THR A 429 -36.48 -3.57 4.92
CA THR A 429 -36.45 -4.77 4.08
C THR A 429 -35.28 -4.83 3.08
N MET A 430 -34.58 -3.72 2.85
CA MET A 430 -33.52 -3.63 1.89
C MET A 430 -32.16 -4.06 2.48
N THR A 431 -31.29 -4.56 1.62
CA THR A 431 -29.86 -4.75 1.90
C THR A 431 -29.07 -3.79 1.04
N VAL A 432 -28.15 -3.03 1.65
CA VAL A 432 -27.38 -1.97 0.97
C VAL A 432 -25.90 -2.34 0.94
N VAL A 433 -25.31 -2.19 -0.23
CA VAL A 433 -23.87 -2.33 -0.50
C VAL A 433 -23.38 -1.02 -1.09
N ASP A 434 -22.35 -0.45 -0.52
CA ASP A 434 -21.66 0.72 -1.07
C ASP A 434 -20.22 0.35 -1.44
N LEU A 435 -19.93 0.38 -2.74
CA LEU A 435 -18.61 0.07 -3.28
C LEU A 435 -17.72 1.31 -3.40
N THR A 436 -18.25 2.51 -3.11
CA THR A 436 -17.54 3.77 -3.32
C THR A 436 -16.60 4.16 -2.17
N SER A 437 -16.84 3.66 -0.97
CA SER A 437 -16.20 4.12 0.28
C SER A 437 -15.34 3.07 0.98
N LEU A 438 -14.88 2.05 0.26
CA LEU A 438 -14.03 1.02 0.85
C LEU A 438 -12.68 1.61 1.34
N PRO A 439 -12.22 1.29 2.55
CA PRO A 439 -12.76 0.33 3.53
C PRO A 439 -13.66 0.96 4.61
N ARG A 440 -13.98 2.24 4.52
CA ARG A 440 -14.74 2.97 5.55
C ARG A 440 -16.23 2.92 5.27
N ARG A 441 -17.05 3.07 6.31
CA ARG A 441 -18.50 3.25 6.13
C ARG A 441 -18.79 4.65 5.60
N SER A 442 -19.46 4.73 4.46
CA SER A 442 -19.99 6.01 3.95
C SER A 442 -21.12 6.54 4.84
N ARG A 443 -21.34 7.84 4.78
CA ARG A 443 -22.53 8.47 5.40
C ARG A 443 -23.83 7.81 4.93
N PHE A 444 -23.87 7.35 3.69
CA PHE A 444 -25.02 6.64 3.14
C PHE A 444 -25.26 5.28 3.81
N LEU A 445 -24.23 4.49 4.08
CA LEU A 445 -24.35 3.24 4.82
C LEU A 445 -24.73 3.45 6.28
N ILE A 446 -24.23 4.52 6.92
CA ILE A 446 -24.62 4.89 8.29
C ILE A 446 -26.12 5.20 8.34
N GLU A 447 -26.64 6.00 7.41
CA GLU A 447 -28.06 6.31 7.26
C GLU A 447 -28.89 5.04 6.96
N ALA A 448 -28.41 4.17 6.09
CA ALA A 448 -29.10 2.91 5.78
C ALA A 448 -29.24 2.03 7.02
N LYS A 449 -28.18 1.89 7.81
CA LYS A 449 -28.20 1.14 9.07
C LYS A 449 -29.17 1.77 10.07
N PHE A 450 -29.16 3.09 10.22
CA PHE A 450 -30.07 3.82 11.11
C PHE A 450 -31.56 3.58 10.75
N ARG A 451 -31.86 3.41 9.46
CA ARG A 451 -33.20 3.09 8.95
C ARG A 451 -33.59 1.61 9.01
N GLY A 452 -32.72 0.80 9.61
CA GLY A 452 -32.94 -0.64 9.80
C GLY A 452 -32.65 -1.51 8.59
N CYS A 453 -32.00 -0.97 7.54
CA CYS A 453 -31.51 -1.79 6.44
C CYS A 453 -30.39 -2.74 6.91
N SER A 454 -30.34 -3.94 6.32
CA SER A 454 -29.11 -4.72 6.38
C SER A 454 -28.05 -4.02 5.53
N ILE A 455 -26.82 -3.96 6.00
CA ILE A 455 -25.69 -3.40 5.24
C ILE A 455 -24.62 -4.46 5.06
N VAL A 456 -24.02 -4.54 3.88
CA VAL A 456 -22.76 -5.24 3.70
C VAL A 456 -21.67 -4.29 4.14
N SER A 457 -20.98 -4.63 5.23
CA SER A 457 -19.93 -3.78 5.77
C SER A 457 -18.77 -3.68 4.77
N PRO A 458 -18.19 -2.48 4.56
CA PRO A 458 -16.96 -2.34 3.78
C PRO A 458 -15.81 -3.20 4.32
N LYS A 459 -15.76 -3.43 5.63
CA LYS A 459 -14.80 -4.34 6.27
C LYS A 459 -15.00 -5.79 5.81
N ASP A 460 -16.25 -6.25 5.73
CA ASP A 460 -16.55 -7.61 5.23
C ASP A 460 -16.23 -7.74 3.74
N LEU A 461 -16.51 -6.73 2.92
CA LEU A 461 -16.10 -6.72 1.51
C LEU A 461 -14.59 -6.88 1.36
N LEU A 462 -13.79 -6.15 2.15
CA LEU A 462 -12.33 -6.24 2.16
C LEU A 462 -11.85 -7.64 2.59
N ILE A 463 -12.46 -8.19 3.64
CA ILE A 463 -12.11 -9.52 4.18
C ILE A 463 -12.40 -10.61 3.13
N HIS A 464 -13.55 -10.56 2.46
CA HIS A 464 -13.90 -11.50 1.39
C HIS A 464 -12.96 -11.35 0.18
N GLN A 465 -12.58 -10.12 -0.18
CA GLN A 465 -11.56 -9.88 -1.22
C GLN A 465 -10.23 -10.55 -0.87
N VAL A 466 -9.73 -10.31 0.35
CA VAL A 466 -8.45 -10.87 0.79
C VAL A 466 -8.51 -12.39 0.82
N ARG A 467 -9.57 -13.00 1.34
CA ARG A 467 -9.76 -14.45 1.35
C ARG A 467 -9.67 -15.04 -0.06
N GLU A 468 -10.42 -14.47 -1.02
CA GLU A 468 -10.44 -14.93 -2.41
C GLU A 468 -9.05 -14.80 -3.07
N HIS A 469 -8.38 -13.65 -2.89
CA HIS A 469 -7.07 -13.43 -3.47
C HIS A 469 -6.01 -14.35 -2.86
N VAL A 470 -6.00 -14.53 -1.54
CA VAL A 470 -5.08 -15.44 -0.84
C VAL A 470 -5.27 -16.89 -1.32
N GLN A 471 -6.52 -17.33 -1.46
CA GLN A 471 -6.83 -18.66 -1.97
C GLN A 471 -6.31 -18.87 -3.40
N ARG A 472 -6.52 -17.91 -4.30
CA ARG A 472 -6.06 -18.01 -5.69
C ARG A 472 -4.55 -17.94 -5.84
N ILE A 473 -3.89 -17.12 -5.04
CA ILE A 473 -2.44 -16.93 -5.10
C ILE A 473 -1.70 -18.02 -4.35
N GLY A 474 -2.17 -18.37 -3.15
CA GLY A 474 -1.52 -19.30 -2.24
C GLY A 474 -2.02 -20.73 -2.31
N GLY A 475 -3.14 -20.98 -3.00
CA GLY A 475 -3.75 -22.31 -3.13
C GLY A 475 -4.41 -22.81 -1.85
N GLN A 476 -4.53 -22.00 -0.81
CA GLN A 476 -5.11 -22.38 0.49
C GLN A 476 -6.10 -21.31 0.94
N GLU A 477 -7.18 -21.76 1.59
CA GLU A 477 -8.23 -20.89 2.11
C GLU A 477 -7.92 -20.48 3.55
N VAL A 478 -8.10 -19.20 3.86
CA VAL A 478 -8.02 -18.64 5.22
C VAL A 478 -9.43 -18.43 5.78
N SER A 479 -9.61 -18.69 7.08
CA SER A 479 -10.87 -18.39 7.77
C SER A 479 -11.17 -16.89 7.79
N LEU A 480 -12.43 -16.51 7.58
CA LEU A 480 -12.88 -15.11 7.70
C LEU A 480 -12.66 -14.59 9.12
N ASP A 481 -12.79 -15.42 10.15
CA ASP A 481 -12.61 -15.00 11.54
C ASP A 481 -11.18 -14.54 11.83
N VAL A 482 -10.17 -15.24 11.29
CA VAL A 482 -8.75 -14.81 11.38
C VAL A 482 -8.54 -13.42 10.77
N LEU A 483 -9.19 -13.15 9.63
CA LEU A 483 -9.10 -11.86 8.97
C LEU A 483 -9.87 -10.77 9.73
N ARG A 484 -11.04 -11.10 10.30
CA ARG A 484 -11.83 -10.19 11.14
C ARG A 484 -11.08 -9.78 12.40
N GLU A 485 -10.52 -10.75 13.13
CA GLU A 485 -9.72 -10.48 14.32
C GLU A 485 -8.53 -9.58 14.01
N LYS A 486 -7.83 -9.86 12.90
CA LYS A 486 -6.69 -9.03 12.50
C LYS A 486 -7.10 -7.62 12.10
N LEU A 487 -8.17 -7.47 11.32
CA LEU A 487 -8.67 -6.14 10.93
C LEU A 487 -9.16 -5.34 12.14
N ALA A 488 -9.85 -5.97 13.09
CA ALA A 488 -10.28 -5.35 14.34
C ALA A 488 -9.11 -4.86 15.20
N SER A 489 -7.94 -5.50 15.12
CA SER A 489 -6.74 -5.02 15.83
C SER A 489 -6.15 -3.71 15.27
N TRP A 490 -6.56 -3.28 14.08
CA TRP A 490 -6.06 -2.07 13.43
C TRP A 490 -7.09 -0.94 13.32
N LEU A 491 -8.37 -1.30 13.30
CA LEU A 491 -9.47 -0.35 13.13
C LEU A 491 -10.44 -0.48 14.31
N ASP A 492 -10.82 0.65 14.88
CA ASP A 492 -11.89 0.70 15.88
C ASP A 492 -13.20 0.14 15.32
N GLU A 493 -14.08 -0.39 16.20
CA GLU A 493 -15.35 -1.02 15.78
C GLU A 493 -16.25 -0.07 14.99
N ASP A 494 -16.13 1.23 15.21
CA ASP A 494 -16.96 2.27 14.58
C ASP A 494 -16.34 2.90 13.32
N ALA A 495 -15.13 2.49 12.90
CA ALA A 495 -14.46 2.99 11.71
C ALA A 495 -15.04 2.40 10.42
#